data_d2791cae5d28edd7cf93e376d738011f
#
_entry.id   d2791cae5d28edd7cf93e376d738011f
#
_cell.length_a   1.000
_cell.length_b   1.000
_cell.length_c   1.000
_cell.angle_alpha   90.00
_cell.angle_beta   90.00
_cell.angle_gamma   90.00
#
_symmetry.space_group_name_H-M   'P 1'
#
loop_
_entity.id
_entity.type
_entity.pdbx_description
1 polymer ?
#
loop_
_entity_poly.entity_id
_entity_poly.type
_entity_poly.pdbx_seq_one_letter_code
_entity_poly.pdbx_strand_id
1 'polypeptide(L)'
;MSDQPEYEYSPLTRTLNEGDRSIEVYIFREKGAKQWYLEVVDDHDHSSVWEETFSSDAQALGLVQRIIREEGFVAFLGPGPDDDDEM
;
A
#
# COMPACT_ATOMS: atom_id res chain seq x y z
N MET A 1 -21.94 -7.69 20.16
CA MET A 1 -21.55 -8.11 19.01
C MET A 1 -21.33 -7.04 18.04
N SER A 2 -20.33 -7.12 17.31
CA SER A 2 -19.95 -6.10 16.41
C SER A 2 -20.47 -6.41 15.03
N ASP A 3 -20.99 -5.41 14.34
CA ASP A 3 -21.39 -5.58 12.99
C ASP A 3 -20.31 -5.26 12.02
N GLN A 4 -19.14 -4.88 12.50
CA GLN A 4 -18.08 -4.48 11.61
C GLN A 4 -17.26 -5.69 11.21
N PRO A 5 -16.81 -5.73 9.96
CA PRO A 5 -15.94 -6.84 9.57
C PRO A 5 -14.62 -6.78 10.30
N GLU A 6 -14.04 -7.93 10.51
CA GLU A 6 -12.72 -8.00 11.09
C GLU A 6 -11.72 -8.18 9.97
N TYR A 7 -10.58 -7.54 10.10
CA TYR A 7 -9.54 -7.63 9.10
C TYR A 7 -8.33 -8.33 9.67
N GLU A 8 -7.66 -9.06 8.82
CA GLU A 8 -6.40 -9.70 9.14
C GLU A 8 -5.32 -9.07 8.30
N TYR A 9 -4.23 -8.66 8.91
CA TYR A 9 -3.12 -8.11 8.17
C TYR A 9 -2.10 -9.19 7.90
N SER A 10 -1.59 -9.20 6.69
CA SER A 10 -0.57 -10.16 6.31
C SER A 10 0.71 -9.88 7.08
N PRO A 11 1.47 -10.92 7.42
CA PRO A 11 2.81 -10.70 7.96
C PRO A 11 3.74 -10.02 6.97
N LEU A 12 3.34 -9.91 5.71
CA LEU A 12 4.13 -9.19 4.72
C LEU A 12 3.90 -7.68 4.76
N THR A 13 2.90 -7.22 5.51
CA THR A 13 2.71 -5.79 5.74
C THR A 13 3.98 -5.21 6.33
N ARG A 14 4.47 -4.10 5.76
CA ARG A 14 5.76 -3.57 6.17
C ARG A 14 5.94 -2.14 5.72
N THR A 15 6.96 -1.52 6.28
CA THR A 15 7.40 -0.20 5.86
C THR A 15 8.61 -0.36 4.97
N LEU A 16 8.63 0.36 3.88
CA LEU A 16 9.78 0.40 2.98
C LEU A 16 10.34 1.80 2.99
N ASN A 17 11.66 1.89 2.97
CA ASN A 17 12.35 3.17 3.07
C ASN A 17 13.29 3.36 1.90
N GLU A 18 13.41 4.59 1.46
CA GLU A 18 14.43 4.93 0.48
C GLU A 18 14.86 6.36 0.77
N GLY A 19 16.10 6.53 1.20
CA GLY A 19 16.58 7.83 1.60
C GLY A 19 15.77 8.34 2.78
N ASP A 20 15.26 9.54 2.65
CA ASP A 20 14.46 10.14 3.69
C ASP A 20 13.00 9.82 3.58
N ARG A 21 12.58 9.07 2.58
CA ARG A 21 11.19 8.84 2.33
C ARG A 21 10.80 7.42 2.72
N SER A 22 9.55 7.26 3.06
CA SER A 22 9.07 5.93 3.44
C SER A 22 7.64 5.74 2.96
N ILE A 23 7.27 4.49 2.76
CA ILE A 23 5.89 4.11 2.50
C ILE A 23 5.55 2.95 3.40
N GLU A 24 4.28 2.86 3.75
CA GLU A 24 3.78 1.72 4.50
C GLU A 24 2.93 0.90 3.57
N VAL A 25 3.24 -0.38 3.48
CA VAL A 25 2.52 -1.30 2.61
C VAL A 25 1.62 -2.14 3.49
N TYR A 26 0.32 -1.96 3.33
CA TYR A 26 -0.66 -2.71 4.10
C TYR A 26 -1.29 -3.75 3.19
N ILE A 27 -1.21 -5.00 3.59
CA ILE A 27 -1.81 -6.10 2.85
C ILE A 27 -2.76 -6.78 3.81
N PHE A 28 -4.04 -6.76 3.51
CA PHE A 28 -5.02 -7.23 4.49
C PHE A 28 -6.20 -7.85 3.79
N ARG A 29 -7.00 -8.55 4.57
CA ARG A 29 -8.21 -9.18 4.04
C ARG A 29 -9.24 -9.22 5.17
N GLU A 30 -10.48 -9.39 4.79
CA GLU A 30 -11.49 -9.66 5.78
C GLU A 30 -11.27 -11.06 6.31
N LYS A 31 -11.53 -11.25 7.58
CA LYS A 31 -11.30 -12.52 8.20
C LYS A 31 -12.12 -13.59 7.49
N GLY A 32 -11.45 -14.65 7.08
CA GLY A 32 -12.10 -15.71 6.34
C GLY A 32 -12.18 -15.53 4.85
N ALA A 33 -11.83 -14.36 4.34
CA ALA A 33 -11.85 -14.12 2.92
C ALA A 33 -10.63 -14.73 2.26
N LYS A 34 -10.73 -14.96 0.96
CA LYS A 34 -9.61 -15.53 0.21
C LYS A 34 -8.80 -14.50 -0.52
N GLN A 35 -9.34 -13.32 -0.70
CA GLN A 35 -8.66 -12.31 -1.49
C GLN A 35 -8.04 -11.27 -0.58
N TRP A 36 -6.94 -10.71 -1.02
CA TRP A 36 -6.20 -9.72 -0.25
C TRP A 36 -6.35 -8.35 -0.88
N TYR A 37 -6.40 -7.34 -0.03
CA TYR A 37 -6.42 -5.94 -0.44
C TYR A 37 -5.05 -5.34 -0.24
N LEU A 38 -4.75 -4.31 -1.01
CA LEU A 38 -3.46 -3.63 -0.93
C LEU A 38 -3.69 -2.14 -0.79
N GLU A 39 -3.03 -1.56 0.19
CA GLU A 39 -3.02 -0.12 0.38
C GLU A 39 -1.59 0.31 0.65
N VAL A 40 -1.16 1.41 0.05
CA VAL A 40 0.16 1.97 0.30
C VAL A 40 -0.03 3.40 0.75
N VAL A 41 0.58 3.75 1.87
CA VAL A 41 0.47 5.09 2.45
C VAL A 41 1.87 5.68 2.48
N ASP A 42 2.03 6.87 1.92
CA ASP A 42 3.35 7.50 1.93
C ASP A 42 3.56 8.25 3.25
N ASP A 43 4.73 8.88 3.37
CA ASP A 43 5.08 9.53 4.62
C ASP A 43 4.40 10.89 4.78
N HIS A 44 3.54 11.28 3.85
CA HIS A 44 2.70 12.46 4.00
C HIS A 44 1.24 12.06 4.11
N ASP A 45 0.99 10.78 4.43
CA ASP A 45 -0.36 10.26 4.65
C ASP A 45 -1.20 10.21 3.39
N HIS A 46 -0.59 10.21 2.23
CA HIS A 46 -1.33 9.98 1.00
C HIS A 46 -1.52 8.48 0.83
N SER A 47 -2.75 8.09 0.65
CA SER A 47 -3.09 6.68 0.58
C SER A 47 -3.48 6.30 -0.84
N SER A 48 -2.94 5.20 -1.31
CA SER A 48 -3.30 4.63 -2.59
C SER A 48 -3.88 3.25 -2.32
N VAL A 49 -5.11 3.04 -2.72
CA VAL A 49 -5.76 1.77 -2.52
C VAL A 49 -6.03 1.17 -3.87
N TRP A 50 -5.60 -0.07 -4.06
CA TRP A 50 -5.84 -0.76 -5.31
C TRP A 50 -7.25 -1.29 -5.32
N GLU A 51 -7.94 -1.12 -6.44
CA GLU A 51 -9.28 -1.66 -6.55
C GLU A 51 -9.27 -3.14 -6.79
N GLU A 52 -8.17 -3.66 -7.27
CA GLU A 52 -8.04 -5.07 -7.53
C GLU A 52 -7.71 -5.80 -6.25
N THR A 53 -8.11 -7.04 -6.20
CA THR A 53 -7.72 -7.90 -5.10
C THR A 53 -6.68 -8.89 -5.59
N PHE A 54 -6.00 -9.53 -4.65
CA PHE A 54 -4.91 -10.44 -4.97
C PHE A 54 -5.20 -11.79 -4.36
N SER A 55 -4.85 -12.84 -5.07
CA SER A 55 -5.12 -14.18 -4.58
C SER A 55 -4.14 -14.59 -3.49
N SER A 56 -3.02 -13.90 -3.35
CA SER A 56 -2.11 -14.14 -2.26
C SER A 56 -1.49 -12.84 -1.82
N ASP A 57 -1.06 -12.81 -0.57
CA ASP A 57 -0.40 -11.62 -0.05
C ASP A 57 0.94 -11.42 -0.73
N ALA A 58 1.60 -12.51 -1.13
CA ALA A 58 2.87 -12.37 -1.84
C ALA A 58 2.69 -11.68 -3.19
N GLN A 59 1.56 -11.91 -3.85
CA GLN A 59 1.31 -11.23 -5.10
C GLN A 59 1.15 -9.73 -4.89
N ALA A 60 0.49 -9.34 -3.81
CA ALA A 60 0.31 -7.92 -3.52
C ALA A 60 1.66 -7.26 -3.26
N LEU A 61 2.49 -7.87 -2.43
CA LEU A 61 3.80 -7.31 -2.16
C LEU A 61 4.66 -7.31 -3.42
N GLY A 62 4.56 -8.36 -4.22
CA GLY A 62 5.33 -8.45 -5.45
C GLY A 62 5.00 -7.32 -6.41
N LEU A 63 3.73 -6.92 -6.46
CA LEU A 63 3.37 -5.80 -7.31
C LEU A 63 4.05 -4.52 -6.85
N VAL A 64 4.06 -4.26 -5.54
CA VAL A 64 4.71 -3.08 -5.01
C VAL A 64 6.19 -3.10 -5.34
N GLN A 65 6.83 -4.23 -5.15
CA GLN A 65 8.26 -4.34 -5.42
C GLN A 65 8.57 -4.15 -6.89
N ARG A 66 7.69 -4.65 -7.77
CA ARG A 66 7.90 -4.48 -9.19
C ARG A 66 7.75 -3.02 -9.60
N ILE A 67 6.78 -2.33 -9.05
CA ILE A 67 6.58 -0.92 -9.37
C ILE A 67 7.80 -0.12 -8.93
N ILE A 68 8.34 -0.41 -7.75
CA ILE A 68 9.53 0.29 -7.29
C ILE A 68 10.69 0.02 -8.24
N ARG A 69 10.83 -1.21 -8.69
CA ARG A 69 11.93 -1.55 -9.57
C ARG A 69 11.80 -0.91 -10.94
N GLU A 70 10.58 -0.82 -11.45
CA GLU A 70 10.37 -0.34 -12.81
C GLU A 70 10.13 1.16 -12.87
N GLU A 71 9.46 1.72 -11.90
CA GLU A 71 9.09 3.13 -11.93
C GLU A 71 9.73 3.94 -10.84
N GLY A 72 10.29 3.29 -9.84
CA GLY A 72 10.93 3.98 -8.75
C GLY A 72 9.99 4.19 -7.57
N PHE A 73 10.59 4.45 -6.44
CA PHE A 73 9.88 4.63 -5.18
C PHE A 73 8.89 5.80 -5.30
N VAL A 74 9.24 6.76 -6.12
CA VAL A 74 8.43 7.97 -6.26
C VAL A 74 7.03 7.65 -6.79
N ALA A 75 6.84 6.48 -7.40
CA ALA A 75 5.52 6.12 -7.91
C ALA A 75 4.49 6.06 -6.80
N PHE A 76 4.92 5.84 -5.57
CA PHE A 76 3.98 5.74 -4.46
C PHE A 76 3.92 7.01 -3.63
N LEU A 77 4.74 8.01 -3.94
CA LEU A 77 4.76 9.21 -3.14
C LEU A 77 3.73 10.17 -3.68
N GLY A 78 2.94 10.71 -2.80
CA GLY A 78 1.97 11.69 -3.20
C GLY A 78 2.64 12.99 -3.58
N PRO A 79 1.86 13.95 -4.02
CA PRO A 79 2.44 15.23 -4.40
C PRO A 79 3.08 15.90 -3.21
N GLY A 80 4.23 16.46 -3.43
CA GLY A 80 4.93 17.19 -2.38
C GLY A 80 4.26 18.51 -2.10
N PRO A 81 4.75 19.18 -1.10
CA PRO A 81 4.12 20.43 -0.72
C PRO A 81 4.21 21.47 -1.83
N ASP A 82 5.14 21.34 -2.71
CA ASP A 82 5.26 22.31 -3.76
C ASP A 82 4.55 21.93 -4.98
N ASP A 83 3.95 20.81 -5.08
CA ASP A 83 3.35 20.42 -6.29
C ASP A 83 2.13 21.11 -6.58
N ASP A 84 1.41 21.46 -5.60
CA ASP A 84 0.12 21.88 -5.88
C ASP A 84 0.07 23.23 -6.26
N ASP A 85 1.06 23.90 -6.20
CA ASP A 85 0.90 25.18 -6.52
C ASP A 85 0.99 25.47 -7.85
N GLU A 86 1.10 24.77 -8.53
CA GLU A 86 1.11 25.09 -9.69
C GLU A 86 0.13 25.48 -10.25
N MET A 87 -0.39 25.69 -10.28
CA MET A 87 -1.37 26.08 -10.78
C MET A 87 -1.64 26.93 -10.92
#